data_73ef2f694f48e49038b31b665eb22ebf
#
_entry.id   73ef2f694f48e49038b31b665eb22ebf
#
_cell.length_a   1.000
_cell.length_b   1.000
_cell.length_c   1.000
_cell.angle_alpha   90.00
_cell.angle_beta   90.00
_cell.angle_gamma   90.00
#
_symmetry.space_group_name_H-M   'P 1'
#
loop_
_entity.id
_entity.type
_entity.pdbx_description
1 polymer ?
#
loop_
_entity_poly.entity_id
_entity_poly.type
_entity_poly.pdbx_seq_one_letter_code
_entity_poly.pdbx_strand_id
1 'polypeptide(L)'
;DTEVIMHLLVRELAHHDPVEAIRRTCRQLRGAYCLIFLLGRLMVAVRDPYGFHPLSVGRLDGAPLVASETCAFDLMDAEYEHCMKPGEMFIVSENGESSEMLGGVIPEKPKQCIFELIYFARPDSYVFNEQVYICRKNMGWQLAHESTPDVDFVMPFPDSGVYPAVGFAQCAELPYEHAMIRNHYVGRTFIQPSQSMRSFGVRVKINPVRAMIEGKRICIVDDSIVRGTTVRTRVVKLRELGAREVHFRVSCPPLRRAIRICAPILKPNATMNITM
;
A
#
# COMPACT_ATOMS: atom_id res chain seq x y z
N ASP A 1 19.03 -7.12 4.83
CA ASP A 1 18.11 -8.22 5.14
C ASP A 1 18.31 -9.41 4.19
N THR A 2 18.21 -9.21 2.87
CA THR A 2 18.35 -10.27 1.87
C THR A 2 19.72 -10.96 1.91
N GLU A 3 20.81 -10.25 2.16
CA GLU A 3 22.14 -10.80 2.32
C GLU A 3 22.22 -11.85 3.45
N VAL A 4 21.60 -11.57 4.60
CA VAL A 4 21.55 -12.54 5.71
C VAL A 4 20.79 -13.80 5.30
N ILE A 5 19.69 -13.67 4.54
CA ILE A 5 18.94 -14.81 4.03
C ILE A 5 19.81 -15.67 3.11
N MET A 6 20.63 -15.05 2.26
CA MET A 6 21.56 -15.76 1.39
C MET A 6 22.60 -16.56 2.17
N HIS A 7 23.18 -15.99 3.24
CA HIS A 7 24.10 -16.73 4.11
C HIS A 7 23.45 -17.93 4.79
N LEU A 8 22.19 -17.78 5.26
CA LEU A 8 21.43 -18.90 5.82
C LEU A 8 21.20 -19.99 4.77
N LEU A 9 20.80 -19.59 3.55
CA LEU A 9 20.56 -20.52 2.45
C LEU A 9 21.81 -21.31 2.07
N VAL A 10 22.96 -20.64 1.92
CA VAL A 10 24.26 -21.31 1.60
C VAL A 10 24.61 -22.36 2.65
N ARG A 11 24.37 -22.07 3.92
CA ARG A 11 24.59 -23.04 5.02
C ARG A 11 23.69 -24.27 4.89
N GLU A 12 22.42 -24.09 4.57
CA GLU A 12 21.46 -25.20 4.40
C GLU A 12 21.76 -26.02 3.12
N LEU A 13 22.19 -25.36 2.04
CA LEU A 13 22.57 -26.02 0.77
C LEU A 13 23.78 -26.95 0.90
N ALA A 14 24.63 -26.77 1.93
CA ALA A 14 25.75 -27.69 2.19
C ALA A 14 25.29 -29.08 2.63
N HIS A 15 24.03 -29.22 3.09
CA HIS A 15 23.54 -30.47 3.74
C HIS A 15 22.21 -30.99 3.14
N HIS A 16 21.54 -30.20 2.35
CA HIS A 16 20.18 -30.49 1.84
C HIS A 16 20.07 -30.18 0.35
N ASP A 17 19.11 -30.83 -0.33
CA ASP A 17 18.72 -30.45 -1.68
C ASP A 17 18.16 -29.02 -1.69
N PRO A 18 18.14 -28.35 -2.87
CA PRO A 18 17.79 -26.94 -2.95
C PRO A 18 16.40 -26.59 -2.39
N VAL A 19 15.37 -27.42 -2.60
CA VAL A 19 14.02 -27.14 -2.15
C VAL A 19 13.94 -27.22 -0.62
N GLU A 20 14.51 -28.28 -0.05
CA GLU A 20 14.55 -28.46 1.42
C GLU A 20 15.45 -27.41 2.08
N ALA A 21 16.57 -27.01 1.46
CA ALA A 21 17.43 -25.93 1.94
C ALA A 21 16.67 -24.59 2.02
N ILE A 22 15.91 -24.25 0.97
CA ILE A 22 15.04 -23.05 0.96
C ILE A 22 13.98 -23.16 2.06
N ARG A 23 13.31 -24.30 2.18
CA ARG A 23 12.31 -24.56 3.23
C ARG A 23 12.88 -24.32 4.63
N ARG A 24 14.03 -24.89 4.93
CA ARG A 24 14.72 -24.74 6.22
C ARG A 24 15.17 -23.32 6.49
N THR A 25 15.67 -22.65 5.47
CA THR A 25 16.01 -21.22 5.53
C THR A 25 14.79 -20.38 5.90
N CYS A 26 13.68 -20.54 5.16
CA CYS A 26 12.46 -19.76 5.38
C CYS A 26 11.82 -20.01 6.75
N ARG A 27 11.93 -21.22 7.29
CA ARG A 27 11.46 -21.55 8.66
C ARG A 27 12.23 -20.82 9.78
N GLN A 28 13.46 -20.37 9.52
CA GLN A 28 14.26 -19.60 10.48
C GLN A 28 13.91 -18.11 10.45
N LEU A 29 13.25 -17.62 9.39
CA LEU A 29 12.89 -16.22 9.25
C LEU A 29 11.70 -15.86 10.13
N ARG A 30 11.75 -14.65 10.70
CA ARG A 30 10.65 -14.10 11.49
C ARG A 30 10.19 -12.78 10.87
N GLY A 31 8.90 -12.63 10.68
CA GLY A 31 8.31 -11.42 10.13
C GLY A 31 7.67 -11.64 8.77
N ALA A 32 7.44 -10.54 8.06
CA ALA A 32 6.85 -10.53 6.74
C ALA A 32 7.90 -10.75 5.65
N TYR A 33 7.63 -11.67 4.73
CA TYR A 33 8.47 -11.85 3.54
C TYR A 33 7.69 -12.47 2.38
N CYS A 34 8.02 -12.02 1.18
CA CYS A 34 7.72 -12.67 -0.08
C CYS A 34 9.05 -12.81 -0.81
N LEU A 35 9.51 -14.04 -1.03
CA LEU A 35 10.83 -14.32 -1.59
C LEU A 35 10.71 -15.17 -2.85
N ILE A 36 11.55 -14.86 -3.84
CA ILE A 36 11.72 -15.68 -5.04
C ILE A 36 13.19 -16.09 -5.12
N PHE A 37 13.44 -17.37 -5.09
CA PHE A 37 14.76 -17.97 -5.24
C PHE A 37 14.92 -18.51 -6.65
N LEU A 38 16.06 -18.20 -7.27
CA LEU A 38 16.46 -18.76 -8.57
C LEU A 38 17.80 -19.48 -8.40
N LEU A 39 17.78 -20.80 -8.57
CA LEU A 39 18.97 -21.66 -8.46
C LEU A 39 19.08 -22.54 -9.73
N GLY A 40 19.90 -22.11 -10.67
CA GLY A 40 19.98 -22.75 -11.98
C GLY A 40 18.64 -22.74 -12.70
N ARG A 41 18.02 -23.90 -12.90
CA ARG A 41 16.69 -24.06 -13.52
C ARG A 41 15.54 -24.25 -12.52
N LEU A 42 15.81 -24.02 -11.25
CA LEU A 42 14.81 -24.08 -10.18
C LEU A 42 14.39 -22.67 -9.81
N MET A 43 13.09 -22.40 -9.85
CA MET A 43 12.48 -21.22 -9.23
C MET A 43 11.62 -21.67 -8.05
N VAL A 44 11.78 -21.03 -6.90
CA VAL A 44 10.92 -21.26 -5.72
C VAL A 44 10.43 -19.93 -5.21
N ALA A 45 9.13 -19.70 -5.29
CA ALA A 45 8.48 -18.55 -4.67
C ALA A 45 7.93 -18.96 -3.31
N VAL A 46 8.14 -18.13 -2.29
CA VAL A 46 7.74 -18.43 -0.90
C VAL A 46 7.04 -17.23 -0.30
N ARG A 47 5.85 -17.46 0.25
CA ARG A 47 5.11 -16.47 1.03
C ARG A 47 5.22 -16.79 2.52
N ASP A 48 5.38 -15.78 3.37
CA ASP A 48 5.50 -15.96 4.81
C ASP A 48 4.29 -16.69 5.44
N PRO A 49 4.45 -17.41 6.57
CA PRO A 49 3.38 -18.18 7.21
C PRO A 49 2.18 -17.37 7.67
N TYR A 50 2.32 -16.05 7.84
CA TYR A 50 1.23 -15.17 8.25
C TYR A 50 0.51 -14.54 7.05
N GLY A 51 1.14 -14.53 5.87
CA GLY A 51 0.62 -13.93 4.64
C GLY A 51 0.45 -12.42 4.75
N PHE A 52 1.43 -11.72 5.36
CA PHE A 52 1.36 -10.28 5.57
C PHE A 52 1.22 -9.50 4.28
N HIS A 53 2.03 -9.82 3.27
CA HIS A 53 2.01 -9.20 1.95
C HIS A 53 1.45 -10.15 0.89
N PRO A 54 0.91 -9.63 -0.22
CA PRO A 54 0.44 -10.48 -1.31
C PRO A 54 1.60 -11.07 -2.10
N LEU A 55 1.37 -12.27 -2.65
CA LEU A 55 2.21 -12.90 -3.66
C LEU A 55 1.28 -13.74 -4.53
N SER A 56 1.32 -13.54 -5.84
CA SER A 56 0.37 -14.13 -6.78
C SER A 56 1.09 -14.91 -7.87
N VAL A 57 0.42 -15.94 -8.34
CA VAL A 57 0.83 -16.76 -9.50
C VAL A 57 -0.05 -16.39 -10.68
N GLY A 58 0.55 -16.30 -11.85
CA GLY A 58 -0.11 -16.10 -13.13
C GLY A 58 0.59 -16.86 -14.25
N ARG A 59 0.11 -16.70 -15.48
CA ARG A 59 0.66 -17.38 -16.67
C ARG A 59 0.78 -16.44 -17.87
N LEU A 60 1.88 -16.58 -18.59
CA LEU A 60 2.08 -15.97 -19.88
C LEU A 60 2.48 -17.07 -20.87
N ASP A 61 1.68 -17.31 -21.91
CA ASP A 61 1.92 -18.35 -22.91
C ASP A 61 2.16 -19.75 -22.29
N GLY A 62 1.47 -20.05 -21.18
CA GLY A 62 1.61 -21.29 -20.43
C GLY A 62 2.79 -21.31 -19.45
N ALA A 63 3.70 -20.33 -19.48
CA ALA A 63 4.81 -20.22 -18.53
C ALA A 63 4.35 -19.60 -17.21
N PRO A 64 4.75 -20.13 -16.04
CA PRO A 64 4.37 -19.58 -14.75
C PRO A 64 5.08 -18.28 -14.47
N LEU A 65 4.34 -17.33 -13.91
CA LEU A 65 4.81 -16.04 -13.44
C LEU A 65 4.49 -15.85 -11.96
N VAL A 66 5.32 -15.12 -11.25
CA VAL A 66 5.08 -14.74 -9.86
C VAL A 66 5.27 -13.23 -9.70
N ALA A 67 4.30 -12.58 -9.10
CA ALA A 67 4.36 -11.16 -8.80
C ALA A 67 3.69 -10.83 -7.46
N SER A 68 4.10 -9.72 -6.84
CA SER A 68 3.46 -9.23 -5.61
C SER A 68 2.05 -8.72 -5.85
N GLU A 69 1.76 -8.22 -7.07
CA GLU A 69 0.48 -7.59 -7.42
C GLU A 69 0.00 -8.02 -8.81
N THR A 70 -1.32 -8.14 -8.99
CA THR A 70 -1.93 -8.58 -10.25
C THR A 70 -1.76 -7.59 -11.38
N CYS A 71 -1.61 -6.29 -11.09
CA CYS A 71 -1.33 -5.27 -12.10
C CYS A 71 -0.05 -5.55 -12.93
N ALA A 72 0.87 -6.36 -12.41
CA ALA A 72 2.05 -6.80 -13.16
C ALA A 72 1.66 -7.77 -14.27
N PHE A 73 0.65 -8.61 -14.05
CA PHE A 73 0.12 -9.54 -15.06
C PHE A 73 -0.63 -8.77 -16.16
N ASP A 74 -1.48 -7.81 -15.78
CA ASP A 74 -2.22 -6.97 -16.73
C ASP A 74 -1.28 -6.24 -17.70
N LEU A 75 -0.13 -5.75 -17.21
CA LEU A 75 0.88 -5.06 -18.03
C LEU A 75 1.58 -5.96 -19.05
N MET A 76 1.54 -7.29 -18.85
CA MET A 76 2.18 -8.27 -19.69
C MET A 76 1.17 -9.10 -20.50
N ASP A 77 -0.11 -8.78 -20.43
CA ASP A 77 -1.20 -9.58 -20.97
C ASP A 77 -1.16 -11.05 -20.45
N ALA A 78 -0.74 -11.23 -19.19
CA ALA A 78 -0.65 -12.52 -18.54
C ALA A 78 -1.93 -12.82 -17.74
N GLU A 79 -2.29 -14.09 -17.66
CA GLU A 79 -3.45 -14.55 -16.91
C GLU A 79 -3.14 -14.67 -15.41
N TYR A 80 -4.01 -14.12 -14.55
CA TYR A 80 -3.95 -14.35 -13.11
C TYR A 80 -4.54 -15.72 -12.77
N GLU A 81 -3.83 -16.52 -11.98
CA GLU A 81 -4.33 -17.81 -11.50
C GLU A 81 -4.87 -17.72 -10.06
N HIS A 82 -3.99 -17.41 -9.12
CA HIS A 82 -4.36 -17.37 -7.71
C HIS A 82 -3.37 -16.55 -6.86
N CYS A 83 -3.84 -16.13 -5.70
CA CYS A 83 -2.97 -15.62 -4.65
C CYS A 83 -2.41 -16.77 -3.83
N MET A 84 -1.09 -16.84 -3.68
CA MET A 84 -0.43 -17.86 -2.85
C MET A 84 -0.95 -17.84 -1.42
N LYS A 85 -1.16 -19.00 -0.84
CA LYS A 85 -1.59 -19.15 0.56
C LYS A 85 -0.47 -18.73 1.53
N PRO A 86 -0.81 -18.30 2.75
CA PRO A 86 0.19 -18.11 3.80
C PRO A 86 1.02 -19.39 4.01
N GLY A 87 2.34 -19.26 3.97
CA GLY A 87 3.27 -20.39 4.10
C GLY A 87 3.37 -21.31 2.88
N GLU A 88 2.85 -20.90 1.73
CA GLU A 88 2.98 -21.65 0.48
C GLU A 88 4.36 -21.43 -0.16
N MET A 89 4.89 -22.51 -0.72
CA MET A 89 6.05 -22.57 -1.61
C MET A 89 5.58 -23.02 -3.00
N PHE A 90 5.66 -22.15 -3.98
CA PHE A 90 5.43 -22.49 -5.39
C PHE A 90 6.76 -22.81 -6.06
N ILE A 91 6.89 -24.02 -6.60
CA ILE A 91 8.14 -24.60 -7.09
C ILE A 91 7.99 -24.86 -8.57
N VAL A 92 8.92 -24.32 -9.36
CA VAL A 92 9.01 -24.56 -10.81
C VAL A 92 10.38 -25.14 -11.12
N SER A 93 10.41 -26.28 -11.75
CA SER A 93 11.64 -27.01 -12.11
C SER A 93 11.52 -27.63 -13.50
N GLU A 94 12.57 -28.31 -13.98
CA GLU A 94 12.54 -29.10 -15.22
C GLU A 94 11.51 -30.25 -15.18
N ASN A 95 11.13 -30.70 -13.98
CA ASN A 95 10.15 -31.77 -13.79
C ASN A 95 8.70 -31.23 -13.72
N GLY A 96 8.49 -29.94 -13.92
CA GLY A 96 7.19 -29.29 -13.85
C GLY A 96 7.02 -28.41 -12.62
N GLU A 97 5.77 -28.18 -12.26
CA GLU A 97 5.34 -27.28 -11.20
C GLU A 97 4.71 -28.04 -10.04
N SER A 98 4.92 -27.54 -8.83
CA SER A 98 4.26 -28.04 -7.63
C SER A 98 4.08 -26.94 -6.60
N SER A 99 3.07 -27.08 -5.73
CA SER A 99 2.88 -26.23 -4.55
C SER A 99 2.98 -27.08 -3.29
N GLU A 100 3.78 -26.61 -2.36
CA GLU A 100 3.99 -27.25 -1.07
C GLU A 100 3.84 -26.24 0.06
N MET A 101 3.65 -26.71 1.28
CA MET A 101 3.62 -25.86 2.46
C MET A 101 4.98 -25.84 3.14
N LEU A 102 5.41 -24.67 3.59
CA LEU A 102 6.61 -24.51 4.42
C LEU A 102 6.63 -25.49 5.60
N GLY A 103 5.45 -25.80 6.13
CA GLY A 103 5.31 -26.54 7.39
C GLY A 103 5.63 -25.65 8.61
N GLY A 104 5.53 -26.24 9.81
CA GLY A 104 5.61 -25.48 11.06
C GLY A 104 4.26 -24.88 11.46
N VAL A 105 4.27 -23.85 12.30
CA VAL A 105 3.03 -23.22 12.79
C VAL A 105 2.54 -22.19 11.78
N ILE A 106 1.48 -22.53 11.06
CA ILE A 106 0.75 -21.60 10.21
C ILE A 106 -0.47 -21.13 11.00
N PRO A 107 -0.68 -19.81 11.18
CA PRO A 107 -1.86 -19.32 11.88
C PRO A 107 -3.16 -19.75 11.21
N GLU A 108 -4.16 -20.08 12.00
CA GLU A 108 -5.50 -20.41 11.49
C GLU A 108 -6.12 -19.29 10.66
N LYS A 109 -5.82 -18.03 11.03
CA LYS A 109 -6.25 -16.83 10.29
C LYS A 109 -5.04 -16.06 9.77
N PRO A 110 -5.03 -15.70 8.48
CA PRO A 110 -4.00 -14.83 7.92
C PRO A 110 -3.89 -13.50 8.68
N LYS A 111 -2.69 -12.93 8.71
CA LYS A 111 -2.43 -11.60 9.29
C LYS A 111 -2.09 -10.60 8.20
N GLN A 112 -2.96 -10.51 7.22
CA GLN A 112 -2.83 -9.61 6.06
C GLN A 112 -2.68 -8.15 6.51
N CYS A 113 -1.71 -7.46 5.92
CA CYS A 113 -1.47 -6.06 6.22
C CYS A 113 -2.51 -5.20 5.53
N ILE A 114 -3.39 -4.55 6.29
CA ILE A 114 -4.43 -3.68 5.74
C ILE A 114 -3.87 -2.49 4.94
N PHE A 115 -2.62 -2.09 5.19
CA PHE A 115 -1.96 -1.03 4.43
C PHE A 115 -1.76 -1.37 2.94
N GLU A 116 -1.78 -2.63 2.56
CA GLU A 116 -1.84 -3.02 1.16
C GLU A 116 -3.09 -2.42 0.49
N LEU A 117 -4.25 -2.58 1.12
CA LEU A 117 -5.52 -2.05 0.60
C LEU A 117 -5.61 -0.53 0.76
N ILE A 118 -5.03 0.07 1.80
CA ILE A 118 -5.09 1.51 2.07
C ILE A 118 -4.13 2.30 1.16
N TYR A 119 -2.88 1.84 1.03
CA TYR A 119 -1.81 2.66 0.47
C TYR A 119 -0.84 1.93 -0.47
N PHE A 120 -0.30 0.72 -0.11
CA PHE A 120 0.83 0.13 -0.82
C PHE A 120 0.47 -0.39 -2.20
N ALA A 121 -0.59 -1.21 -2.31
CA ALA A 121 -0.97 -1.81 -3.57
C ALA A 121 -1.46 -0.77 -4.58
N ARG A 122 -1.23 -1.03 -5.86
CA ARG A 122 -1.79 -0.20 -6.92
C ARG A 122 -3.31 -0.35 -6.95
N PRO A 123 -4.05 0.72 -7.30
CA PRO A 123 -5.51 0.68 -7.29
C PRO A 123 -6.13 -0.32 -8.25
N ASP A 124 -5.44 -0.59 -9.35
CA ASP A 124 -5.82 -1.56 -10.38
C ASP A 124 -5.55 -3.02 -9.99
N SER A 125 -4.84 -3.25 -8.87
CA SER A 125 -4.54 -4.60 -8.39
C SER A 125 -5.70 -5.26 -7.66
N TYR A 126 -5.71 -6.61 -7.75
CA TYR A 126 -6.54 -7.49 -6.93
C TYR A 126 -5.66 -8.11 -5.84
N VAL A 127 -5.91 -7.77 -4.57
CA VAL A 127 -5.07 -8.13 -3.43
C VAL A 127 -5.94 -8.67 -2.30
N PHE A 128 -5.58 -9.80 -1.73
CA PHE A 128 -6.32 -10.47 -0.63
C PHE A 128 -7.78 -10.77 -0.96
N ASN A 129 -8.07 -11.10 -2.22
CA ASN A 129 -9.41 -11.32 -2.78
C ASN A 129 -10.29 -10.05 -2.83
N GLU A 130 -9.67 -8.87 -2.83
CA GLU A 130 -10.33 -7.58 -2.93
C GLU A 130 -9.77 -6.74 -4.08
N GLN A 131 -10.64 -6.06 -4.81
CA GLN A 131 -10.22 -5.06 -5.78
C GLN A 131 -9.85 -3.76 -5.05
N VAL A 132 -8.58 -3.38 -5.10
CA VAL A 132 -8.02 -2.27 -4.29
C VAL A 132 -8.75 -0.96 -4.54
N TYR A 133 -9.08 -0.63 -5.81
CA TYR A 133 -9.86 0.56 -6.16
C TYR A 133 -11.19 0.60 -5.42
N ILE A 134 -11.95 -0.50 -5.48
CA ILE A 134 -13.29 -0.60 -4.87
C ILE A 134 -13.18 -0.52 -3.34
N CYS A 135 -12.18 -1.19 -2.76
CA CYS A 135 -11.90 -1.11 -1.32
C CYS A 135 -11.69 0.34 -0.86
N ARG A 136 -10.81 1.09 -1.54
CA ARG A 136 -10.53 2.49 -1.20
C ARG A 136 -11.74 3.39 -1.38
N LYS A 137 -12.51 3.18 -2.44
CA LYS A 137 -13.76 3.91 -2.67
C LYS A 137 -14.78 3.64 -1.55
N ASN A 138 -14.94 2.39 -1.13
CA ASN A 138 -15.83 2.00 -0.05
C ASN A 138 -15.38 2.57 1.31
N MET A 139 -14.07 2.67 1.58
CA MET A 139 -13.56 3.37 2.76
C MET A 139 -13.98 4.84 2.78
N GLY A 140 -13.93 5.53 1.64
CA GLY A 140 -14.42 6.89 1.51
C GLY A 140 -15.93 7.01 1.70
N TRP A 141 -16.68 6.06 1.15
CA TRP A 141 -18.14 5.97 1.35
C TRP A 141 -18.49 5.84 2.84
N GLN A 142 -17.84 4.91 3.54
CA GLN A 142 -18.03 4.72 4.97
C GLN A 142 -17.65 5.97 5.78
N LEU A 143 -16.58 6.64 5.41
CA LEU A 143 -16.11 7.87 6.06
C LEU A 143 -17.15 9.01 5.96
N ALA A 144 -17.88 9.10 4.84
CA ALA A 144 -18.94 10.08 4.67
C ALA A 144 -20.15 9.78 5.58
N HIS A 145 -20.50 8.51 5.76
CA HIS A 145 -21.53 8.13 6.71
C HIS A 145 -21.18 8.48 8.16
N GLU A 146 -19.90 8.41 8.52
CA GLU A 146 -19.44 8.75 9.87
C GLU A 146 -19.47 10.26 10.13
N SER A 147 -19.08 11.07 9.16
CA SER A 147 -19.05 12.53 9.33
C SER A 147 -18.92 13.28 8.01
N THR A 148 -19.99 13.89 7.57
CA THR A 148 -20.02 14.79 6.41
C THR A 148 -20.10 16.25 6.88
N PRO A 149 -19.07 17.10 6.62
CA PRO A 149 -19.11 18.53 6.92
C PRO A 149 -19.94 19.29 5.89
N ASP A 150 -20.46 20.45 6.28
CA ASP A 150 -21.11 21.42 5.36
C ASP A 150 -20.02 22.17 4.58
N VAL A 151 -19.78 21.75 3.33
CA VAL A 151 -18.73 22.26 2.46
C VAL A 151 -19.21 22.46 1.03
N ASP A 152 -18.48 23.26 0.26
CA ASP A 152 -18.83 23.53 -1.12
C ASP A 152 -18.39 22.40 -2.07
N PHE A 153 -17.31 21.69 -1.73
CA PHE A 153 -16.84 20.53 -2.49
C PHE A 153 -15.87 19.66 -1.70
N VAL A 154 -15.66 18.44 -2.22
CA VAL A 154 -14.67 17.47 -1.75
C VAL A 154 -13.50 17.43 -2.71
N MET A 155 -12.27 17.41 -2.21
CA MET A 155 -11.07 17.20 -3.03
C MET A 155 -10.15 16.13 -2.43
N PRO A 156 -9.40 15.39 -3.29
CA PRO A 156 -8.42 14.44 -2.81
C PRO A 156 -7.13 15.13 -2.35
N PHE A 157 -6.43 14.49 -1.43
CA PHE A 157 -5.00 14.70 -1.30
C PHE A 157 -4.29 13.78 -2.32
N PRO A 158 -3.68 14.31 -3.38
CA PRO A 158 -3.18 13.47 -4.46
C PRO A 158 -1.86 12.77 -4.06
N ASP A 159 -1.65 11.50 -4.47
CA ASP A 159 -2.53 10.67 -5.33
C ASP A 159 -3.38 9.70 -4.48
N SER A 160 -2.95 9.39 -3.26
CA SER A 160 -3.52 8.34 -2.40
C SER A 160 -4.98 8.60 -1.98
N GLY A 161 -5.34 9.88 -1.79
CA GLY A 161 -6.68 10.30 -1.41
C GLY A 161 -7.70 10.29 -2.55
N VAL A 162 -7.32 10.01 -3.81
CA VAL A 162 -8.22 10.12 -4.97
C VAL A 162 -9.44 9.21 -4.84
N TYR A 163 -9.20 7.92 -4.60
CA TYR A 163 -10.27 6.92 -4.59
C TYR A 163 -11.21 7.06 -3.39
N PRO A 164 -10.72 7.27 -2.17
CA PRO A 164 -11.61 7.53 -1.04
C PRO A 164 -12.34 8.87 -1.18
N ALA A 165 -11.75 9.90 -1.78
CA ALA A 165 -12.45 11.17 -2.04
C ALA A 165 -13.62 11.01 -3.01
N VAL A 166 -13.48 10.17 -4.06
CA VAL A 166 -14.58 9.83 -4.97
C VAL A 166 -15.71 9.14 -4.20
N GLY A 167 -15.40 8.14 -3.38
CA GLY A 167 -16.40 7.43 -2.58
C GLY A 167 -17.11 8.36 -1.60
N PHE A 168 -16.35 9.23 -0.92
CA PHE A 168 -16.86 10.22 0.02
C PHE A 168 -17.83 11.20 -0.68
N ALA A 169 -17.40 11.80 -1.78
CA ALA A 169 -18.20 12.79 -2.51
C ALA A 169 -19.50 12.19 -3.04
N GLN A 170 -19.48 10.95 -3.55
CA GLN A 170 -20.67 10.25 -4.03
C GLN A 170 -21.65 9.96 -2.91
N CYS A 171 -21.17 9.52 -1.73
CA CYS A 171 -22.02 9.23 -0.59
C CYS A 171 -22.62 10.50 0.03
N ALA A 172 -21.84 11.57 0.10
CA ALA A 172 -22.24 12.84 0.68
C ALA A 172 -23.05 13.72 -0.30
N GLU A 173 -23.21 13.31 -1.56
CA GLU A 173 -23.84 14.08 -2.63
C GLU A 173 -23.22 15.47 -2.82
N LEU A 174 -21.88 15.55 -2.63
CA LEU A 174 -21.10 16.76 -2.77
C LEU A 174 -20.33 16.79 -4.10
N PRO A 175 -20.08 17.97 -4.68
CA PRO A 175 -19.19 18.12 -5.83
C PRO A 175 -17.80 17.57 -5.52
N TYR A 176 -17.21 16.87 -6.50
CA TYR A 176 -15.83 16.38 -6.43
C TYR A 176 -14.95 17.20 -7.37
N GLU A 177 -13.86 17.79 -6.83
CA GLU A 177 -12.99 18.68 -7.60
C GLU A 177 -11.51 18.34 -7.40
N HIS A 178 -10.73 18.32 -8.48
CA HIS A 178 -9.28 18.23 -8.43
C HIS A 178 -8.63 19.60 -8.18
N ALA A 179 -8.96 20.25 -7.07
CA ALA A 179 -8.44 21.58 -6.74
C ALA A 179 -6.99 21.56 -6.20
N MET A 180 -6.33 20.41 -6.19
CA MET A 180 -4.93 20.22 -5.83
C MET A 180 -4.25 19.28 -6.81
N ILE A 181 -3.21 19.77 -7.49
CA ILE A 181 -2.54 19.06 -8.60
C ILE A 181 -1.15 18.63 -8.17
N ARG A 182 -0.84 17.36 -8.44
CA ARG A 182 0.53 16.85 -8.29
C ARG A 182 1.38 17.25 -9.49
N ASN A 183 2.58 17.72 -9.21
CA ASN A 183 3.58 17.97 -10.25
C ASN A 183 4.30 16.67 -10.61
N HIS A 184 3.99 16.15 -11.81
CA HIS A 184 4.57 14.90 -12.32
C HIS A 184 6.04 15.02 -12.74
N TYR A 185 6.55 16.25 -12.95
CA TYR A 185 7.96 16.48 -13.30
C TYR A 185 8.91 16.35 -12.10
N VAL A 186 8.38 16.31 -10.88
CA VAL A 186 9.19 16.18 -9.66
C VAL A 186 9.12 14.75 -9.14
N GLY A 187 10.21 14.00 -9.34
CA GLY A 187 10.37 12.63 -8.85
C GLY A 187 10.39 12.52 -7.31
N ARG A 188 10.62 11.31 -6.79
CA ARG A 188 10.75 11.05 -5.33
C ARG A 188 11.96 11.79 -4.77
N THR A 189 11.73 12.74 -3.84
CA THR A 189 12.74 13.62 -3.25
C THR A 189 13.41 13.02 -2.00
N PHE A 190 13.50 11.69 -1.86
CA PHE A 190 14.04 11.05 -0.65
C PHE A 190 15.57 11.17 -0.48
N ILE A 191 16.29 11.60 -1.52
CA ILE A 191 17.76 11.63 -1.55
C ILE A 191 18.24 13.06 -1.83
N GLN A 192 17.74 14.06 -1.11
CA GLN A 192 18.31 15.42 -1.21
C GLN A 192 19.10 15.77 0.05
N PRO A 193 20.33 16.27 -0.09
CA PRO A 193 21.27 16.41 1.02
C PRO A 193 20.93 17.51 2.02
N SER A 194 20.13 18.52 1.66
CA SER A 194 19.83 19.64 2.56
C SER A 194 18.33 19.74 2.95
N GLN A 195 18.08 20.27 4.16
CA GLN A 195 16.71 20.50 4.68
C GLN A 195 15.93 21.53 3.85
N SER A 196 16.60 22.56 3.35
CA SER A 196 16.01 23.60 2.49
C SER A 196 15.56 23.04 1.14
N MET A 197 16.36 22.17 0.51
CA MET A 197 16.02 21.50 -0.74
C MET A 197 14.86 20.50 -0.55
N ARG A 198 14.83 19.80 0.59
CA ARG A 198 13.69 18.94 0.95
C ARG A 198 12.40 19.73 1.13
N SER A 199 12.44 20.89 1.78
CA SER A 199 11.27 21.75 1.99
C SER A 199 10.78 22.39 0.69
N PHE A 200 11.69 22.76 -0.23
CA PHE A 200 11.37 23.22 -1.57
C PHE A 200 10.76 22.09 -2.42
N GLY A 201 11.36 20.90 -2.42
CA GLY A 201 10.85 19.73 -3.12
C GLY A 201 9.43 19.33 -2.69
N VAL A 202 9.08 19.44 -1.41
CA VAL A 202 7.73 19.21 -0.90
C VAL A 202 6.75 20.30 -1.38
N ARG A 203 7.17 21.55 -1.48
CA ARG A 203 6.33 22.65 -1.97
C ARG A 203 6.01 22.53 -3.46
N VAL A 204 6.98 22.09 -4.27
CA VAL A 204 6.83 21.97 -5.72
C VAL A 204 6.01 20.73 -6.12
N LYS A 205 5.91 19.72 -5.26
CA LYS A 205 5.20 18.47 -5.59
C LYS A 205 3.69 18.59 -5.75
N ILE A 206 3.05 19.44 -4.96
CA ILE A 206 1.59 19.56 -4.93
C ILE A 206 1.23 21.03 -4.93
N ASN A 207 0.48 21.46 -5.92
CA ASN A 207 0.07 22.85 -6.09
C ASN A 207 -1.46 23.01 -6.08
N PRO A 208 -2.03 23.82 -5.17
CA PRO A 208 -3.46 24.13 -5.19
C PRO A 208 -3.85 25.04 -6.35
N VAL A 209 -5.02 24.82 -6.92
CA VAL A 209 -5.62 25.68 -7.95
C VAL A 209 -6.34 26.86 -7.28
N ARG A 210 -5.70 28.04 -7.22
CA ARG A 210 -6.15 29.18 -6.45
C ARG A 210 -7.60 29.57 -6.72
N ALA A 211 -7.99 29.63 -7.99
CA ALA A 211 -9.36 29.99 -8.41
C ALA A 211 -10.45 29.05 -7.86
N MET A 212 -10.09 27.81 -7.51
CA MET A 212 -11.01 26.83 -6.93
C MET A 212 -11.05 26.92 -5.39
N ILE A 213 -10.08 27.58 -4.75
CA ILE A 213 -9.90 27.58 -3.30
C ILE A 213 -10.46 28.84 -2.64
N GLU A 214 -10.29 29.99 -3.29
CA GLU A 214 -10.61 31.31 -2.73
C GLU A 214 -12.10 31.42 -2.34
N GLY A 215 -12.39 31.77 -1.08
CA GLY A 215 -13.73 31.91 -0.53
C GLY A 215 -14.50 30.62 -0.28
N LYS A 216 -13.91 29.44 -0.56
CA LYS A 216 -14.60 28.14 -0.47
C LYS A 216 -14.43 27.44 0.87
N ARG A 217 -15.44 26.65 1.23
CA ARG A 217 -15.41 25.65 2.31
C ARG A 217 -15.06 24.32 1.68
N ILE A 218 -13.99 23.66 2.12
CA ILE A 218 -13.37 22.53 1.41
C ILE A 218 -13.25 21.33 2.34
N CYS A 219 -13.62 20.14 1.86
CA CYS A 219 -13.28 18.89 2.49
C CYS A 219 -12.15 18.19 1.72
N ILE A 220 -11.02 17.99 2.38
CA ILE A 220 -9.90 17.20 1.85
C ILE A 220 -10.01 15.77 2.37
N VAL A 221 -9.89 14.80 1.48
CA VAL A 221 -9.84 13.39 1.84
C VAL A 221 -8.47 12.83 1.50
N ASP A 222 -7.86 12.15 2.47
CA ASP A 222 -6.57 11.46 2.33
C ASP A 222 -6.69 10.01 2.80
N ASP A 223 -5.68 9.19 2.48
CA ASP A 223 -5.62 7.79 2.92
C ASP A 223 -5.28 7.67 4.41
N SER A 224 -4.23 8.36 4.87
CA SER A 224 -3.69 8.17 6.22
C SER A 224 -2.92 9.39 6.74
N ILE A 225 -2.79 9.52 8.06
CA ILE A 225 -1.94 10.51 8.72
C ILE A 225 -0.90 9.79 9.58
N VAL A 226 0.39 10.00 9.28
CA VAL A 226 1.50 9.40 10.04
C VAL A 226 2.08 10.39 11.05
N ARG A 227 2.55 11.56 10.61
CA ARG A 227 3.19 12.58 11.48
C ARG A 227 2.43 13.90 11.57
N GLY A 228 1.42 14.09 10.73
CA GLY A 228 0.62 15.32 10.67
C GLY A 228 1.31 16.58 10.13
N THR A 229 2.64 16.58 9.97
CA THR A 229 3.39 17.74 9.47
C THR A 229 2.98 18.16 8.07
N THR A 230 2.78 17.20 7.18
CA THR A 230 2.34 17.43 5.80
C THR A 230 0.94 18.04 5.77
N VAL A 231 0.01 17.47 6.53
CA VAL A 231 -1.38 17.95 6.62
C VAL A 231 -1.41 19.40 7.11
N ARG A 232 -0.73 19.70 8.23
CA ARG A 232 -0.66 21.05 8.79
C ARG A 232 -0.16 22.07 7.77
N THR A 233 0.95 21.77 7.09
CA THR A 233 1.53 22.70 6.09
C THR A 233 0.55 22.94 4.94
N ARG A 234 -0.23 21.94 4.52
CA ARG A 234 -1.20 22.07 3.43
C ARG A 234 -2.44 22.86 3.85
N VAL A 235 -2.99 22.61 5.05
CA VAL A 235 -4.11 23.38 5.58
C VAL A 235 -3.75 24.85 5.69
N VAL A 236 -2.57 25.19 6.24
CA VAL A 236 -2.07 26.56 6.31
C VAL A 236 -2.02 27.18 4.91
N LYS A 237 -1.45 26.44 3.93
CA LYS A 237 -1.34 26.96 2.55
C LYS A 237 -2.69 27.24 1.90
N LEU A 238 -3.69 26.39 2.09
CA LEU A 238 -5.03 26.62 1.58
C LEU A 238 -5.70 27.83 2.21
N ARG A 239 -5.49 28.06 3.52
CA ARG A 239 -5.98 29.27 4.18
C ARG A 239 -5.29 30.54 3.69
N GLU A 240 -3.98 30.50 3.42
CA GLU A 240 -3.25 31.60 2.78
C GLU A 240 -3.78 31.92 1.38
N LEU A 241 -4.34 30.93 0.67
CA LEU A 241 -4.97 31.09 -0.63
C LEU A 241 -6.43 31.55 -0.56
N GLY A 242 -6.94 31.83 0.64
CA GLY A 242 -8.27 32.37 0.85
C GLY A 242 -9.37 31.33 1.07
N ALA A 243 -9.04 30.07 1.40
CA ALA A 243 -10.05 29.10 1.80
C ALA A 243 -10.79 29.58 3.06
N ARG A 244 -12.14 29.60 3.01
CA ARG A 244 -12.98 30.01 4.14
C ARG A 244 -12.94 28.99 5.26
N GLU A 245 -13.08 27.71 4.90
CA GLU A 245 -12.99 26.57 5.82
C GLU A 245 -12.24 25.42 5.16
N VAL A 246 -11.48 24.66 5.97
CA VAL A 246 -10.78 23.47 5.52
C VAL A 246 -11.04 22.35 6.52
N HIS A 247 -11.77 21.33 6.06
CA HIS A 247 -12.02 20.10 6.78
C HIS A 247 -11.10 19.02 6.22
N PHE A 248 -10.54 18.19 7.10
CA PHE A 248 -9.66 17.09 6.70
C PHE A 248 -10.26 15.76 7.16
N ARG A 249 -10.34 14.80 6.27
CA ARG A 249 -10.87 13.45 6.53
C ARG A 249 -9.85 12.41 6.10
N VAL A 250 -9.79 11.31 6.85
CA VAL A 250 -8.83 10.21 6.64
C VAL A 250 -9.58 8.91 6.55
N SER A 251 -9.40 8.18 5.44
CA SER A 251 -10.12 6.94 5.20
C SER A 251 -9.55 5.74 5.97
N CYS A 252 -8.28 5.79 6.37
CA CYS A 252 -7.69 4.78 7.24
C CYS A 252 -8.31 4.83 8.64
N PRO A 253 -8.83 3.71 9.16
CA PRO A 253 -9.29 3.65 10.53
C PRO A 253 -8.13 3.85 11.52
N PRO A 254 -8.40 4.31 12.77
CA PRO A 254 -7.36 4.47 13.77
C PRO A 254 -6.72 3.12 14.11
N LEU A 255 -5.40 3.02 13.94
CA LEU A 255 -4.64 1.83 14.27
C LEU A 255 -4.50 1.69 15.80
N ARG A 256 -5.25 0.76 16.39
CA ARG A 256 -5.26 0.55 17.84
C ARG A 256 -4.07 -0.29 18.35
N ARG A 257 -3.39 -1.03 17.47
CA ARG A 257 -2.20 -1.83 17.79
C ARG A 257 -1.17 -1.66 16.69
N ALA A 258 0.04 -1.23 17.04
CA ALA A 258 1.15 -1.25 16.12
C ALA A 258 1.49 -2.70 15.77
N ILE A 259 1.39 -3.04 14.49
CA ILE A 259 2.02 -4.26 13.98
C ILE A 259 3.51 -3.91 13.93
N ARG A 260 4.31 -4.47 14.83
CA ARG A 260 5.75 -4.16 14.98
C ARG A 260 6.60 -4.45 13.74
N ILE A 261 6.00 -4.94 12.66
CA ILE A 261 6.69 -5.49 11.49
C ILE A 261 6.54 -4.60 10.25
N CYS A 262 5.50 -3.76 10.14
CA CYS A 262 5.19 -3.03 8.89
C CYS A 262 5.10 -1.51 9.00
N ALA A 263 5.14 -0.90 10.17
CA ALA A 263 5.03 0.55 10.28
C ALA A 263 5.79 1.13 11.47
N PRO A 264 6.40 2.30 11.35
CA PRO A 264 6.88 3.04 12.49
C PRO A 264 5.70 3.42 13.39
N ILE A 265 5.88 3.23 14.69
CA ILE A 265 4.94 3.34 15.79
C ILE A 265 4.08 4.61 15.69
N LEU A 266 2.78 4.46 15.49
CA LEU A 266 1.80 5.52 15.68
C LEU A 266 1.29 5.50 17.13
N LYS A 267 1.35 6.64 17.82
CA LYS A 267 0.75 6.78 19.16
C LYS A 267 -0.77 6.64 19.05
N PRO A 268 -1.42 5.86 19.96
CA PRO A 268 -2.87 5.81 20.03
C PRO A 268 -3.39 7.14 20.56
N ASN A 269 -4.28 7.75 19.87
CA ASN A 269 -5.13 8.91 20.13
C ASN A 269 -4.95 10.00 19.07
N ALA A 270 -5.68 9.87 17.99
CA ALA A 270 -6.04 11.01 17.18
C ALA A 270 -7.30 10.71 16.37
N THR A 271 -8.44 10.74 17.01
CA THR A 271 -9.63 11.26 16.34
C THR A 271 -9.36 12.76 16.23
N MET A 272 -8.63 13.17 15.20
CA MET A 272 -8.38 14.58 14.96
C MET A 272 -9.52 15.15 14.13
N ASN A 273 -10.57 15.58 14.81
CA ASN A 273 -11.41 16.66 14.31
C ASN A 273 -10.58 17.93 14.36
N ILE A 274 -9.85 18.24 13.31
CA ILE A 274 -9.17 19.55 13.19
C ILE A 274 -10.19 20.50 12.60
N THR A 275 -11.05 21.02 13.47
CA THR A 275 -11.77 22.28 13.23
C THR A 275 -10.83 23.37 13.77
N MET A 276 -10.12 24.08 12.89
CA MET A 276 -9.40 25.31 13.21
C MET A 276 -10.01 26.45 12.43
#